data_cdfa766ed0b0781db27edf261fbba304
#
_entry.id   cdfa766ed0b0781db27edf261fbba304
#
_cell.length_a   1.000
_cell.length_b   1.000
_cell.length_c   1.000
_cell.angle_alpha   90.00
_cell.angle_beta   90.00
_cell.angle_gamma   90.00
#
_symmetry.space_group_name_H-M   'P 1'
#
loop_
_entity.id
_entity.type
_entity.pdbx_description
1 polymer ?
#
loop_
_entity_poly.entity_id
_entity_poly.type
_entity_poly.pdbx_seq_one_letter_code
_entity_poly.pdbx_strand_id
1 'polypeptide(L)'
;MSSLHQDNLKHKEIPVMMYHRVVEKELLNSRYNIFATQALLERQIKSFLADGYQLVTFKDLKNKAIERPMILTFDDGYLDNYQNLFPLLKKYNVKAVIFVLTDSQYNHWDVSKGEIKAELMSNDQLL
;
A
#
# COMPACT_ATOMS: atom_id res chain seq x y z
N MET A 1 6.51 34.44 -12.22
CA MET A 1 6.96 33.05 -12.26
C MET A 1 7.04 32.43 -10.87
N SER A 2 7.74 33.05 -9.95
CA SER A 2 7.95 32.49 -8.62
C SER A 2 6.66 32.30 -7.80
N SER A 3 5.72 33.26 -7.84
CA SER A 3 4.50 33.17 -7.04
C SER A 3 3.59 32.04 -7.54
N LEU A 4 3.42 31.89 -8.84
CA LEU A 4 2.64 30.78 -9.42
C LEU A 4 3.28 29.42 -9.12
N HIS A 5 4.60 29.37 -9.21
CA HIS A 5 5.33 28.15 -8.92
C HIS A 5 5.22 27.76 -7.44
N GLN A 6 5.32 28.75 -6.54
CA GLN A 6 5.16 28.51 -5.10
C GLN A 6 3.74 28.10 -4.74
N ASP A 7 2.74 28.72 -5.36
CA ASP A 7 1.35 28.35 -5.15
C ASP A 7 1.07 26.92 -5.62
N ASN A 8 1.64 26.52 -6.76
CA ASN A 8 1.52 25.14 -7.24
C ASN A 8 2.16 24.14 -6.26
N LEU A 9 3.30 24.48 -5.64
CA LEU A 9 3.92 23.66 -4.62
C LEU A 9 3.08 23.57 -3.34
N LYS A 10 2.44 24.69 -2.96
CA LYS A 10 1.57 24.75 -1.78
C LYS A 10 0.34 23.84 -1.91
N HIS A 11 -0.23 23.78 -3.10
CA HIS A 11 -1.47 23.07 -3.36
C HIS A 11 -1.25 21.79 -4.16
N LYS A 12 -0.02 21.29 -4.15
CA LYS A 12 0.34 20.08 -4.86
C LYS A 12 -0.45 18.89 -4.34
N GLU A 13 -1.11 18.20 -5.23
CA GLU A 13 -1.80 16.96 -4.93
C GLU A 13 -0.78 15.86 -4.66
N ILE A 14 -1.08 15.05 -3.66
CA ILE A 14 -0.26 13.92 -3.27
C ILE A 14 -1.00 12.65 -3.67
N PRO A 15 -0.45 11.84 -4.60
CA PRO A 15 -1.09 10.58 -4.95
C PRO A 15 -1.12 9.62 -3.76
N VAL A 16 -2.28 9.02 -3.53
CA VAL A 16 -2.46 7.97 -2.55
C VAL A 16 -3.00 6.75 -3.29
N MET A 17 -2.23 5.69 -3.32
CA MET A 17 -2.62 4.44 -3.96
C MET A 17 -3.24 3.52 -2.94
N MET A 18 -4.34 2.86 -3.31
CA MET A 18 -5.06 1.96 -2.41
C MET A 18 -4.96 0.53 -2.89
N TYR A 19 -4.49 -0.34 -2.03
CA TYR A 19 -4.38 -1.77 -2.26
C TYR A 19 -5.01 -2.52 -1.09
N HIS A 20 -5.19 -3.81 -1.27
CA HIS A 20 -5.66 -4.71 -0.21
C HIS A 20 -4.71 -5.90 -0.09
N ARG A 21 -4.90 -6.92 -0.90
CA ARG A 21 -4.09 -8.13 -0.85
C ARG A 21 -2.89 -8.06 -1.78
N VAL A 22 -1.79 -8.68 -1.37
CA VAL A 22 -0.59 -8.86 -2.20
C VAL A 22 -0.31 -10.35 -2.27
N VAL A 23 -0.62 -10.96 -3.41
CA VAL A 23 -0.55 -12.41 -3.59
C VAL A 23 0.58 -12.79 -4.54
N GLU A 24 1.06 -14.04 -4.44
CA GLU A 24 2.12 -14.52 -5.32
C GLU A 24 1.62 -14.72 -6.75
N LYS A 25 0.40 -15.24 -6.89
CA LYS A 25 -0.22 -15.54 -8.19
C LYS A 25 -1.67 -15.08 -8.18
N GLU A 26 -2.21 -14.77 -9.35
CA GLU A 26 -3.61 -14.40 -9.48
C GLU A 26 -4.54 -15.43 -8.85
N LEU A 27 -5.56 -14.92 -8.16
CA LEU A 27 -6.58 -15.74 -7.53
C LEU A 27 -7.71 -15.97 -8.52
N LEU A 28 -7.79 -17.17 -9.08
CA LEU A 28 -8.76 -17.49 -10.15
C LEU A 28 -10.21 -17.51 -9.66
N ASN A 29 -10.42 -17.79 -8.39
CA ASN A 29 -11.76 -17.91 -7.79
C ASN A 29 -12.14 -16.73 -6.91
N SER A 30 -11.43 -15.62 -7.02
CA SER A 30 -11.75 -14.43 -6.24
C SER A 30 -13.01 -13.77 -6.76
N ARG A 31 -13.91 -13.43 -5.85
CA ARG A 31 -15.17 -12.75 -6.19
C ARG A 31 -14.96 -11.25 -6.45
N TYR A 32 -14.13 -10.60 -5.62
CA TYR A 32 -13.99 -9.15 -5.67
C TYR A 32 -12.71 -8.66 -6.33
N ASN A 33 -11.77 -9.56 -6.57
CA ASN A 33 -10.48 -9.24 -7.23
C ASN A 33 -9.74 -8.08 -6.55
N ILE A 34 -9.77 -8.03 -5.23
CA ILE A 34 -9.10 -6.99 -4.44
C ILE A 34 -7.64 -7.32 -4.15
N PHE A 35 -6.96 -7.88 -5.13
CA PHE A 35 -5.57 -8.29 -4.98
C PHE A 35 -4.70 -7.69 -6.08
N ALA A 36 -3.42 -7.51 -5.75
CA ALA A 36 -2.35 -7.32 -6.72
C ALA A 36 -1.37 -8.47 -6.56
N THR A 37 -0.77 -8.93 -7.64
CA THR A 37 0.32 -9.88 -7.53
C THR A 37 1.58 -9.17 -7.06
N GLN A 38 2.44 -9.90 -6.37
CA GLN A 38 3.73 -9.35 -5.92
C GLN A 38 4.54 -8.80 -7.10
N ALA A 39 4.53 -9.52 -8.24
CA ALA A 39 5.24 -9.09 -9.45
C ALA A 39 4.68 -7.78 -10.00
N LEU A 40 3.36 -7.62 -10.06
CA LEU A 40 2.73 -6.38 -10.52
C LEU A 40 3.06 -5.22 -9.59
N LEU A 41 2.93 -5.44 -8.29
CA LEU A 41 3.22 -4.42 -7.29
C LEU A 41 4.69 -3.97 -7.37
N GLU A 42 5.60 -4.92 -7.54
CA GLU A 42 7.02 -4.60 -7.69
C GLU A 42 7.25 -3.70 -8.92
N ARG A 43 6.64 -4.03 -10.05
CA ARG A 43 6.74 -3.19 -11.26
C ARG A 43 6.19 -1.79 -11.01
N GLN A 44 5.08 -1.68 -10.29
CA GLN A 44 4.50 -0.37 -9.97
C GLN A 44 5.42 0.44 -9.07
N ILE A 45 5.99 -0.18 -8.03
CA ILE A 45 6.94 0.50 -7.14
C ILE A 45 8.14 1.02 -7.94
N LYS A 46 8.70 0.19 -8.80
CA LYS A 46 9.83 0.59 -9.65
C LYS A 46 9.45 1.76 -10.56
N SER A 47 8.27 1.74 -11.14
CA SER A 47 7.77 2.81 -12.00
C SER A 47 7.61 4.12 -11.24
N PHE A 48 7.03 4.06 -10.04
CA PHE A 48 6.88 5.26 -9.20
C PHE A 48 8.23 5.87 -8.82
N LEU A 49 9.19 5.02 -8.45
CA LEU A 49 10.53 5.48 -8.10
C LEU A 49 11.25 6.07 -9.32
N ALA A 50 11.09 5.46 -10.50
CA ALA A 50 11.66 5.98 -11.74
C ALA A 50 11.10 7.35 -12.12
N ASP A 51 9.83 7.62 -11.78
CA ASP A 51 9.19 8.91 -11.98
C ASP A 51 9.58 9.95 -10.92
N GLY A 52 10.45 9.59 -9.98
CA GLY A 52 10.95 10.49 -8.95
C GLY A 52 10.08 10.57 -7.70
N TYR A 53 9.06 9.72 -7.56
CA TYR A 53 8.26 9.71 -6.34
C TYR A 53 9.04 9.13 -5.16
N GLN A 54 8.77 9.69 -3.99
CA GLN A 54 9.26 9.18 -2.71
C GLN A 54 8.08 8.53 -2.01
N LEU A 55 8.19 7.22 -1.76
CA LEU A 55 7.12 6.44 -1.13
C LEU A 55 7.26 6.57 0.39
N VAL A 56 6.34 7.28 1.00
CA VAL A 56 6.44 7.75 2.38
C VAL A 56 5.15 7.49 3.13
N THR A 57 5.12 7.81 4.42
CA THR A 57 3.92 7.76 5.26
C THR A 57 3.31 9.14 5.42
N PHE A 58 2.09 9.21 5.96
CA PHE A 58 1.46 10.49 6.25
C PHE A 58 2.28 11.35 7.21
N LYS A 59 2.94 10.72 8.17
CA LYS A 59 3.81 11.42 9.12
C LYS A 59 4.97 12.12 8.41
N ASP A 60 5.51 11.49 7.38
CA ASP A 60 6.65 12.04 6.64
C ASP A 60 6.28 13.30 5.84
N LEU A 61 5.00 13.55 5.58
CA LEU A 61 4.56 14.72 4.81
C LEU A 61 4.93 16.05 5.49
N LYS A 62 5.22 16.02 6.77
CA LYS A 62 5.70 17.22 7.50
C LYS A 62 7.13 17.58 7.13
N ASN A 63 7.89 16.65 6.56
CA ASN A 63 9.27 16.88 6.17
C ASN A 63 9.33 17.59 4.83
N LYS A 64 9.75 18.85 4.84
CA LYS A 64 9.83 19.67 3.62
C LYS A 64 10.91 19.21 2.64
N ALA A 65 11.84 18.36 3.08
CA ALA A 65 12.85 17.78 2.19
C ALA A 65 12.25 16.77 1.20
N ILE A 66 11.04 16.29 1.47
CA ILE A 66 10.35 15.36 0.56
C ILE A 66 9.61 16.18 -0.49
N GLU A 67 10.15 16.17 -1.71
CA GLU A 67 9.65 17.04 -2.77
C GLU A 67 8.50 16.43 -3.58
N ARG A 68 8.50 15.11 -3.74
CA ARG A 68 7.52 14.42 -4.57
C ARG A 68 6.98 13.17 -3.86
N PRO A 69 6.19 13.35 -2.80
CA PRO A 69 5.69 12.23 -2.02
C PRO A 69 4.56 11.48 -2.72
N MET A 70 4.51 10.19 -2.48
CA MET A 70 3.39 9.32 -2.80
C MET A 70 3.18 8.39 -1.62
N ILE A 71 1.93 8.04 -1.34
CA ILE A 71 1.62 7.13 -0.25
C ILE A 71 0.96 5.89 -0.80
N LEU A 72 1.53 4.72 -0.47
CA LEU A 72 0.90 3.44 -0.75
C LEU A 72 0.13 3.01 0.48
N THR A 73 -1.17 2.76 0.34
CA THR A 73 -2.00 2.28 1.44
C THR A 73 -2.50 0.87 1.16
N PHE A 74 -2.56 0.06 2.20
CA PHE A 74 -3.04 -1.31 2.15
C PHE A 74 -4.08 -1.50 3.23
N ASP A 75 -5.28 -1.85 2.83
CA ASP A 75 -6.40 -1.97 3.75
C ASP A 75 -6.52 -3.38 4.32
N ASP A 76 -7.09 -3.48 5.51
CA ASP A 76 -7.52 -4.67 6.20
C ASP A 76 -6.43 -5.48 6.91
N GLY A 77 -5.16 -5.21 6.66
CA GLY A 77 -4.07 -5.89 7.38
C GLY A 77 -3.93 -7.38 7.06
N TYR A 78 -4.08 -7.76 5.80
CA TYR A 78 -3.95 -9.16 5.37
C TYR A 78 -2.57 -9.73 5.71
N LEU A 79 -2.52 -11.01 6.05
CA LEU A 79 -1.27 -11.72 6.32
C LEU A 79 -0.32 -11.65 5.13
N ASP A 80 -0.84 -11.68 3.91
CA ASP A 80 -0.02 -11.57 2.71
C ASP A 80 0.68 -10.21 2.57
N ASN A 81 0.23 -9.18 3.26
CA ASN A 81 1.00 -7.93 3.36
C ASN A 81 2.33 -8.16 4.09
N TYR A 82 2.32 -8.98 5.14
CA TYR A 82 3.55 -9.33 5.83
C TYR A 82 4.44 -10.24 4.99
N GLN A 83 3.85 -11.22 4.31
CA GLN A 83 4.58 -12.24 3.56
C GLN A 83 5.13 -11.72 2.23
N ASN A 84 4.36 -10.91 1.51
CA ASN A 84 4.66 -10.54 0.12
C ASN A 84 4.94 -9.05 -0.09
N LEU A 85 4.31 -8.16 0.68
CA LEU A 85 4.56 -6.72 0.58
C LEU A 85 5.82 -6.30 1.34
N PHE A 86 5.95 -6.74 2.58
CA PHE A 86 7.06 -6.31 3.46
C PHE A 86 8.44 -6.55 2.84
N PRO A 87 8.70 -7.71 2.21
CA PRO A 87 9.98 -7.90 1.52
C PRO A 87 10.26 -6.89 0.41
N LEU A 88 9.23 -6.46 -0.32
CA LEU A 88 9.38 -5.43 -1.36
C LEU A 88 9.71 -4.07 -0.77
N LEU A 89 9.07 -3.70 0.33
CA LEU A 89 9.34 -2.44 1.01
C LEU A 89 10.79 -2.39 1.49
N LYS A 90 11.29 -3.50 2.01
CA LYS A 90 12.70 -3.60 2.42
C LYS A 90 13.64 -3.54 1.23
N LYS A 91 13.32 -4.26 0.16
CA LYS A 91 14.16 -4.33 -1.03
C LYS A 91 14.40 -2.94 -1.65
N TYR A 92 13.36 -2.12 -1.69
CA TYR A 92 13.43 -0.79 -2.30
C TYR A 92 13.63 0.33 -1.29
N ASN A 93 13.74 -0.01 -0.01
CA ASN A 93 13.88 0.96 1.08
C ASN A 93 12.78 2.03 1.03
N VAL A 94 11.55 1.58 0.90
CA VAL A 94 10.37 2.45 0.83
C VAL A 94 9.38 2.10 1.94
N LYS A 95 8.40 2.97 2.13
CA LYS A 95 7.40 2.83 3.18
C LYS A 95 6.00 2.68 2.60
N ALA A 96 5.11 2.12 3.39
CA ALA A 96 3.69 2.03 3.10
C ALA A 96 2.89 2.22 4.39
N VAL A 97 1.59 2.45 4.23
CA VAL A 97 0.67 2.57 5.36
C VAL A 97 -0.31 1.41 5.29
N ILE A 98 -0.52 0.72 6.41
CA ILE A 98 -1.48 -0.37 6.50
C ILE A 98 -2.56 0.02 7.49
N PHE A 99 -3.81 0.03 7.02
CA PHE A 99 -4.98 0.25 7.88
C PHE A 99 -5.48 -1.10 8.35
N VAL A 100 -5.29 -1.38 9.63
CA VAL A 100 -5.58 -2.70 10.20
C VAL A 100 -6.97 -2.74 10.83
N LEU A 101 -7.56 -3.93 10.85
CA LEU A 101 -8.80 -4.20 11.56
C LEU A 101 -8.46 -4.86 12.89
N THR A 102 -9.13 -4.43 13.93
CA THR A 102 -9.01 -5.03 15.27
C THR A 102 -10.00 -6.19 15.41
N ASP A 103 -9.63 -7.16 16.26
CA ASP A 103 -10.50 -8.28 16.65
C ASP A 103 -10.94 -9.20 15.51
N SER A 104 -10.20 -9.18 14.39
CA SER A 104 -10.47 -10.05 13.26
C SER A 104 -9.24 -10.89 12.93
N GLN A 105 -9.43 -12.17 12.61
CA GLN A 105 -8.36 -13.09 12.26
C GLN A 105 -8.37 -13.46 10.78
N TYR A 106 -9.49 -13.24 10.12
CA TYR A 106 -9.64 -13.49 8.68
C TYR A 106 -10.73 -12.57 8.11
N ASN A 107 -10.86 -12.55 6.80
CA ASN A 107 -11.78 -11.68 6.07
C ASN A 107 -13.24 -12.18 6.12
N HIS A 108 -13.80 -12.34 7.32
CA HIS A 108 -15.14 -12.91 7.51
C HIS A 108 -16.23 -12.11 6.78
N TRP A 109 -16.08 -10.79 6.65
CA TRP A 109 -17.05 -9.92 5.97
C TRP A 109 -17.18 -10.26 4.48
N ASP A 110 -16.08 -10.65 3.84
CA ASP A 110 -16.07 -11.05 2.43
C ASP A 110 -16.43 -12.52 2.24
N VAL A 111 -15.97 -13.38 3.15
CA VAL A 111 -16.28 -14.83 3.11
C VAL A 111 -17.78 -15.05 3.19
N SER A 112 -18.49 -14.28 4.01
CA SER A 112 -19.95 -14.36 4.12
C SER A 112 -20.65 -14.00 2.80
N LYS A 113 -19.96 -13.30 1.91
CA LYS A 113 -20.47 -12.90 0.59
C LYS A 113 -19.91 -13.76 -0.55
N GLY A 114 -19.21 -14.83 -0.24
CA GLY A 114 -18.69 -15.78 -1.22
C GLY A 114 -17.24 -15.58 -1.65
N GLU A 115 -16.48 -14.70 -0.98
CA GLU A 115 -15.06 -14.54 -1.29
C GLU A 115 -14.24 -15.66 -0.65
N ILE A 116 -13.05 -15.89 -1.21
CA ILE A 116 -12.07 -16.83 -0.68
C ILE A 116 -11.57 -16.33 0.69
N LYS A 117 -11.43 -17.27 1.63
CA LYS A 117 -10.88 -16.93 2.96
C LYS A 117 -9.43 -16.46 2.85
N ALA A 118 -9.11 -15.38 3.54
CA ALA A 118 -7.75 -14.87 3.67
C ALA A 118 -7.49 -14.49 5.12
N GLU A 119 -6.31 -14.88 5.62
CA GLU A 119 -5.94 -14.58 7.00
C GLU A 119 -5.41 -13.17 7.13
N LEU A 120 -5.59 -12.60 8.32
CA LEU A 120 -5.03 -11.30 8.69
C LEU A 120 -3.77 -11.49 9.53
N MET A 121 -2.94 -10.45 9.58
CA MET A 121 -1.74 -10.45 10.40
C MET A 121 -2.08 -10.59 11.89
N SER A 122 -1.24 -11.31 12.62
CA SER A 122 -1.30 -11.36 14.07
C SER A 122 -0.78 -10.06 14.69
N ASN A 123 -1.06 -9.85 15.99
CA ASN A 123 -0.54 -8.69 16.70
C ASN A 123 0.99 -8.60 16.64
N ASP A 124 1.68 -9.73 16.75
CA ASP A 124 3.13 -9.76 16.68
C ASP A 124 3.67 -9.30 15.32
N GLN A 125 2.98 -9.65 14.24
CA GLN A 125 3.36 -9.26 12.88
C GLN A 125 3.09 -7.78 12.61
N LEU A 126 2.14 -7.18 13.32
CA LEU A 126 1.83 -5.76 13.18
C LEU A 126 2.85 -4.85 13.89
N LEU A 127 3.57 -5.39 14.85
CA LEU A 127 4.60 -4.65 15.59
C LEU A 127 5.96 -4.77 14.90
#